data_70fb3e4a8b5adc5150aae25778585289
#
_entry.id   70fb3e4a8b5adc5150aae25778585289
#
_cell.length_a   1.000
_cell.length_b   1.000
_cell.length_c   1.000
_cell.angle_alpha   90.00
_cell.angle_beta   90.00
_cell.angle_gamma   90.00
#
_symmetry.space_group_name_H-M   'P 1'
#
loop_
_entity.id
_entity.type
_entity.pdbx_description
1 polymer ?
#
loop_
_entity_poly.entity_id
_entity_poly.type
_entity_poly.pdbx_seq_one_letter_code
_entity_poly.pdbx_strand_id
1 'polypeptide(L)'
;MLGLVLPNSKSVLLKKYTFENCKELHGIQNNKEAVISYFNNLFITPNLNIIEKFYCLLHLRDLCIGNIIESRDFNFDIILLQDEIQEIEDIKRIITFEDNSITLNYPKDFSYTTLHEDSFIESITLDGETIDYSELNIENQNLIFNYIPATVKTEINSFYKQHIKKLKIEFLIKGKISSIDLTNEQIIDFLTGILIPIDEKIYRDYVFIL
;
A
#
# COMPACT_ATOMS: atom_id res chain seq x y z
N MET A 1 -13.46 13.79 -7.02
CA MET A 1 -12.70 13.46 -5.80
C MET A 1 -13.60 12.69 -4.87
N LEU A 2 -13.07 11.70 -4.18
CA LEU A 2 -13.74 10.89 -3.19
C LEU A 2 -13.03 11.12 -1.84
N GLY A 3 -13.78 11.50 -0.80
CA GLY A 3 -13.28 11.62 0.56
C GLY A 3 -13.57 10.37 1.35
N LEU A 4 -12.60 9.89 2.11
CA LEU A 4 -12.68 8.72 2.96
C LEU A 4 -12.07 9.05 4.33
N VAL A 5 -12.64 8.49 5.39
CA VAL A 5 -12.07 8.59 6.73
C VAL A 5 -11.59 7.20 7.14
N LEU A 6 -10.32 7.09 7.44
CA LEU A 6 -9.70 5.85 7.92
C LEU A 6 -10.08 5.59 9.39
N PRO A 7 -9.96 4.35 9.87
CA PRO A 7 -10.22 4.01 11.28
C PRO A 7 -9.39 4.82 12.28
N ASN A 8 -8.16 5.20 11.92
CA ASN A 8 -7.31 6.11 12.71
C ASN A 8 -7.73 7.59 12.62
N SER A 9 -8.93 7.87 12.11
CA SER A 9 -9.50 9.23 11.92
C SER A 9 -8.77 10.11 10.90
N LYS A 10 -7.81 9.58 10.14
CA LYS A 10 -7.13 10.29 9.06
C LYS A 10 -8.08 10.47 7.87
N SER A 11 -8.24 11.70 7.42
CA SER A 11 -9.03 12.01 6.22
C SER A 11 -8.18 11.82 4.96
N VAL A 12 -8.68 11.06 4.02
CA VAL A 12 -8.00 10.73 2.77
C VAL A 12 -8.83 11.21 1.58
N LEU A 13 -8.16 11.82 0.61
CA LEU A 13 -8.73 12.20 -0.67
C LEU A 13 -8.18 11.30 -1.77
N LEU A 14 -9.09 10.72 -2.54
CA LEU A 14 -8.82 9.86 -3.69
C LEU A 14 -9.35 10.49 -4.96
N LYS A 15 -8.76 10.13 -6.09
CA LYS A 15 -9.40 10.34 -7.39
C LYS A 15 -10.64 9.44 -7.47
N LYS A 16 -11.72 9.95 -8.09
CA LYS A 16 -12.90 9.14 -8.32
C LYS A 16 -12.54 8.01 -9.28
N TYR A 17 -12.88 6.79 -8.92
CA TYR A 17 -12.69 5.62 -9.76
C TYR A 17 -13.94 5.40 -10.62
N THR A 18 -13.78 5.35 -11.91
CA THR A 18 -14.86 5.26 -12.90
C THR A 18 -14.64 4.06 -13.82
N PHE A 19 -15.61 3.78 -14.66
CA PHE A 19 -15.47 2.74 -15.68
C PHE A 19 -14.29 3.00 -16.65
N GLU A 20 -14.01 4.25 -16.99
CA GLU A 20 -12.83 4.59 -17.80
C GLU A 20 -11.53 4.21 -17.08
N ASN A 21 -11.49 4.38 -15.76
CA ASN A 21 -10.35 3.94 -14.94
C ASN A 21 -10.21 2.40 -14.95
N CYS A 22 -11.33 1.64 -14.97
CA CYS A 22 -11.27 0.19 -15.14
C CYS A 22 -10.65 -0.21 -16.48
N LYS A 23 -11.04 0.49 -17.58
CA LYS A 23 -10.46 0.24 -18.91
C LYS A 23 -8.99 0.57 -18.98
N GLU A 24 -8.59 1.70 -18.38
CA GLU A 24 -7.19 2.12 -18.31
C GLU A 24 -6.36 1.07 -17.57
N LEU A 25 -6.81 0.66 -16.38
CA LEU A 25 -6.14 -0.37 -15.59
C LEU A 25 -6.08 -1.70 -16.33
N HIS A 26 -7.17 -2.09 -17.02
CA HIS A 26 -7.18 -3.31 -17.85
C HIS A 26 -6.16 -3.22 -18.99
N GLY A 27 -6.01 -2.06 -19.61
CA GLY A 27 -5.03 -1.85 -20.69
C GLY A 27 -3.57 -2.01 -20.24
N ILE A 28 -3.28 -1.72 -18.97
CA ILE A 28 -1.92 -1.79 -18.42
C ILE A 28 -1.67 -3.01 -17.52
N GLN A 29 -2.66 -3.88 -17.27
CA GLN A 29 -2.60 -4.96 -16.27
C GLN A 29 -1.42 -5.92 -16.41
N ASN A 30 -0.86 -6.05 -17.61
CA ASN A 30 0.31 -6.90 -17.88
C ASN A 30 1.66 -6.19 -17.62
N ASN A 31 1.63 -4.89 -17.29
CA ASN A 31 2.80 -4.11 -16.96
C ASN A 31 2.75 -3.71 -15.47
N LYS A 32 3.44 -4.48 -14.63
CA LYS A 32 3.41 -4.32 -13.17
C LYS A 32 3.84 -2.92 -12.71
N GLU A 33 4.85 -2.34 -13.33
CA GLU A 33 5.32 -0.98 -12.99
C GLU A 33 4.25 0.07 -13.31
N ALA A 34 3.61 -0.05 -14.47
CA ALA A 34 2.52 0.84 -14.84
C ALA A 34 1.32 0.70 -13.89
N VAL A 35 1.00 -0.52 -13.45
CA VAL A 35 -0.09 -0.79 -12.49
C VAL A 35 0.23 -0.17 -11.12
N ILE A 36 1.45 -0.32 -10.62
CA ILE A 36 1.88 0.28 -9.35
C ILE A 36 1.80 1.81 -9.43
N SER A 37 2.35 2.38 -10.50
CA SER A 37 2.28 3.83 -10.74
C SER A 37 0.83 4.31 -10.80
N TYR A 38 -0.04 3.53 -11.45
CA TYR A 38 -1.47 3.81 -11.53
C TYR A 38 -2.12 3.84 -10.14
N PHE A 39 -1.89 2.81 -9.31
CA PHE A 39 -2.44 2.76 -7.96
C PHE A 39 -1.96 3.93 -7.09
N ASN A 40 -0.67 4.22 -7.11
CA ASN A 40 -0.11 5.35 -6.36
C ASN A 40 -0.71 6.69 -6.80
N ASN A 41 -1.01 6.85 -8.09
CA ASN A 41 -1.63 8.06 -8.65
C ASN A 41 -3.12 8.22 -8.32
N LEU A 42 -3.79 7.23 -7.74
CA LEU A 42 -5.17 7.37 -7.26
C LEU A 42 -5.27 8.22 -5.99
N PHE A 43 -4.18 8.32 -5.23
CA PHE A 43 -4.14 9.05 -3.96
C PHE A 43 -3.80 10.53 -4.18
N ILE A 44 -4.62 11.41 -3.61
CA ILE A 44 -4.39 12.86 -3.60
C ILE A 44 -3.75 13.24 -2.26
N THR A 45 -4.16 12.59 -1.17
CA THR A 45 -3.56 12.78 0.15
C THR A 45 -2.15 12.16 0.15
N PRO A 46 -1.11 12.94 0.46
CA PRO A 46 0.25 12.44 0.54
C PRO A 46 0.48 11.62 1.83
N ASN A 47 1.62 10.93 1.88
CA ASN A 47 2.12 10.26 3.08
C ASN A 47 1.20 9.18 3.67
N LEU A 48 0.53 8.44 2.80
CA LEU A 48 -0.17 7.22 3.17
C LEU A 48 0.82 6.04 3.09
N ASN A 49 0.78 5.17 4.10
CA ASN A 49 1.51 3.90 4.03
C ASN A 49 0.72 2.85 3.22
N ILE A 50 1.36 1.71 2.91
CA ILE A 50 0.76 0.67 2.07
C ILE A 50 -0.51 0.05 2.66
N ILE A 51 -0.65 -0.03 3.99
CA ILE A 51 -1.85 -0.56 4.65
C ILE A 51 -3.01 0.44 4.48
N GLU A 52 -2.75 1.73 4.73
CA GLU A 52 -3.74 2.79 4.51
C GLU A 52 -4.18 2.85 3.04
N LYS A 53 -3.22 2.75 2.11
CA LYS A 53 -3.51 2.69 0.67
C LYS A 53 -4.35 1.46 0.31
N PHE A 54 -3.99 0.30 0.82
CA PHE A 54 -4.74 -0.94 0.59
C PHE A 54 -6.18 -0.82 1.09
N TYR A 55 -6.39 -0.33 2.31
CA TYR A 55 -7.70 -0.06 2.87
C TYR A 55 -8.53 0.88 1.98
N CYS A 56 -7.92 1.98 1.53
CA CYS A 56 -8.57 2.92 0.62
C CYS A 56 -8.98 2.27 -0.71
N LEU A 57 -8.15 1.40 -1.30
CA LEU A 57 -8.45 0.71 -2.55
C LEU A 57 -9.59 -0.29 -2.40
N LEU A 58 -9.69 -0.99 -1.25
CA LEU A 58 -10.85 -1.83 -0.93
C LEU A 58 -12.14 -1.01 -0.86
N HIS A 59 -12.11 0.12 -0.13
CA HIS A 59 -13.26 1.02 -0.06
C HIS A 59 -13.61 1.68 -1.40
N LEU A 60 -12.59 2.05 -2.18
CA LEU A 60 -12.79 2.59 -3.52
C LEU A 60 -13.57 1.61 -4.39
N ARG A 61 -13.25 0.32 -4.28
CA ARG A 61 -14.02 -0.72 -4.96
C ARG A 61 -15.47 -0.73 -4.53
N ASP A 62 -15.75 -0.80 -3.21
CA ASP A 62 -17.12 -0.87 -2.69
C ASP A 62 -17.96 0.34 -3.11
N LEU A 63 -17.37 1.52 -3.08
CA LEU A 63 -18.05 2.77 -3.40
C LEU A 63 -18.27 3.01 -4.89
N CYS A 64 -17.39 2.49 -5.75
CA CYS A 64 -17.41 2.80 -7.18
C CYS A 64 -17.90 1.64 -8.06
N ILE A 65 -17.70 0.40 -7.64
CA ILE A 65 -18.05 -0.80 -8.40
C ILE A 65 -19.27 -1.52 -7.78
N GLY A 66 -19.60 -1.18 -6.51
CA GLY A 66 -20.75 -1.74 -5.80
C GLY A 66 -20.58 -3.20 -5.40
N ASN A 67 -21.69 -3.87 -5.03
CA ASN A 67 -21.76 -5.23 -4.47
C ASN A 67 -21.27 -6.35 -5.41
N ILE A 68 -20.52 -6.03 -6.46
CA ILE A 68 -19.86 -7.03 -7.33
C ILE A 68 -18.89 -7.91 -6.52
N ILE A 69 -18.42 -7.46 -5.34
CA ILE A 69 -17.64 -8.30 -4.45
C ILE A 69 -18.45 -9.49 -3.94
N GLU A 70 -19.72 -9.31 -3.60
CA GLU A 70 -20.59 -10.39 -3.14
C GLU A 70 -20.75 -11.48 -4.21
N SER A 71 -20.80 -11.10 -5.49
CA SER A 71 -20.90 -12.04 -6.61
C SER A 71 -19.64 -12.88 -6.83
N ARG A 72 -18.51 -12.50 -6.22
CA ARG A 72 -17.21 -13.18 -6.33
C ARG A 72 -16.85 -14.03 -5.14
N ASP A 73 -17.74 -14.20 -4.17
CA ASP A 73 -17.45 -14.96 -2.95
C ASP A 73 -16.27 -14.41 -2.12
N PHE A 74 -15.92 -13.15 -2.27
CA PHE A 74 -14.94 -12.47 -1.42
C PHE A 74 -15.67 -11.76 -0.28
N ASN A 75 -15.38 -12.16 0.93
CA ASN A 75 -15.81 -11.46 2.12
C ASN A 75 -14.55 -10.93 2.82
N PHE A 76 -14.37 -9.61 2.84
CA PHE A 76 -13.22 -8.99 3.49
C PHE A 76 -13.54 -8.73 4.95
N ASP A 77 -12.67 -9.18 5.83
CA ASP A 77 -12.73 -8.78 7.22
C ASP A 77 -12.10 -7.40 7.40
N ILE A 78 -12.94 -6.38 7.21
CA ILE A 78 -12.55 -4.98 7.39
C ILE A 78 -12.10 -4.71 8.83
N ILE A 79 -12.53 -5.50 9.79
CA ILE A 79 -12.18 -5.35 11.22
C ILE A 79 -10.69 -5.58 11.43
N LEU A 80 -10.10 -6.61 10.79
CA LEU A 80 -8.67 -6.87 10.86
C LEU A 80 -7.84 -5.71 10.28
N LEU A 81 -8.29 -5.15 9.15
CA LEU A 81 -7.66 -3.96 8.56
C LEU A 81 -7.80 -2.72 9.46
N GLN A 82 -8.92 -2.59 10.17
CA GLN A 82 -9.14 -1.48 11.10
C GLN A 82 -8.19 -1.57 12.28
N ASP A 83 -8.02 -2.74 12.86
CA ASP A 83 -7.11 -2.96 13.97
C ASP A 83 -5.66 -2.69 13.58
N GLU A 84 -5.23 -3.16 12.41
CA GLU A 84 -3.88 -2.88 11.88
C GLU A 84 -3.64 -1.39 11.64
N ILE A 85 -4.63 -0.66 11.12
CA ILE A 85 -4.50 0.79 10.91
C ILE A 85 -4.45 1.55 12.24
N GLN A 86 -5.16 1.12 13.26
CA GLN A 86 -5.09 1.74 14.58
C GLN A 86 -3.72 1.58 15.24
N GLU A 87 -3.05 0.44 15.00
CA GLU A 87 -1.70 0.18 15.54
C GLU A 87 -0.59 0.94 14.79
N ILE A 88 -0.85 1.40 13.55
CA ILE A 88 0.18 2.02 12.70
C ILE A 88 0.75 3.32 13.28
N GLU A 89 -0.05 4.11 13.99
CA GLU A 89 0.41 5.39 14.52
C GLU A 89 1.57 5.27 15.51
N ASP A 90 1.70 4.12 16.17
CA ASP A 90 2.68 3.89 17.24
C ASP A 90 3.99 3.24 16.75
N ILE A 91 4.10 2.85 15.47
CA ILE A 91 5.31 2.16 14.99
C ILE A 91 6.44 3.08 14.58
N LYS A 92 6.16 4.36 14.34
CA LYS A 92 7.19 5.32 13.93
C LYS A 92 8.32 5.35 14.95
N ARG A 93 9.54 5.03 14.49
CA ARG A 93 10.73 4.97 15.33
C ARG A 93 11.83 5.82 14.73
N ILE A 94 12.49 6.60 15.57
CA ILE A 94 13.67 7.39 15.19
C ILE A 94 14.89 6.75 15.82
N ILE A 95 15.90 6.46 15.00
CA ILE A 95 17.21 5.98 15.40
C ILE A 95 18.21 7.09 15.16
N THR A 96 18.93 7.51 16.20
CA THR A 96 19.95 8.55 16.10
C THR A 96 21.34 7.94 16.11
N PHE A 97 22.26 8.47 15.30
CA PHE A 97 23.66 8.09 15.27
C PHE A 97 24.52 9.29 14.86
N GLU A 98 25.55 9.57 15.66
CA GLU A 98 26.32 10.80 15.52
C GLU A 98 25.37 12.03 15.49
N ASP A 99 25.50 12.92 14.50
CA ASP A 99 24.61 14.07 14.31
C ASP A 99 23.46 13.79 13.32
N ASN A 100 23.23 12.51 13.00
CA ASN A 100 22.26 12.06 12.00
C ASN A 100 21.12 11.25 12.63
N SER A 101 20.05 11.05 11.86
CA SER A 101 18.96 10.19 12.29
C SER A 101 18.25 9.49 11.11
N ILE A 102 17.63 8.36 11.40
CA ILE A 102 16.78 7.62 10.49
C ILE A 102 15.41 7.47 11.12
N THR A 103 14.38 7.82 10.37
CA THR A 103 12.99 7.57 10.75
C THR A 103 12.51 6.29 10.08
N LEU A 104 12.02 5.35 10.87
CA LEU A 104 11.42 4.11 10.40
C LEU A 104 9.90 4.20 10.47
N ASN A 105 9.25 3.63 9.47
CA ASN A 105 7.80 3.51 9.39
C ASN A 105 7.42 2.38 8.42
N TYR A 106 6.12 2.09 8.26
CA TYR A 106 5.67 1.22 7.18
C TYR A 106 6.01 1.83 5.80
N PRO A 107 6.29 0.99 4.80
CA PRO A 107 6.48 1.45 3.42
C PRO A 107 5.31 2.30 2.93
N LYS A 108 5.60 3.34 2.16
CA LYS A 108 4.58 4.22 1.58
C LYS A 108 3.99 3.66 0.29
N ASP A 109 4.79 2.94 -0.50
CA ASP A 109 4.42 2.52 -1.84
C ASP A 109 4.34 1.01 -1.98
N PHE A 110 3.40 0.55 -2.81
CA PHE A 110 3.41 -0.82 -3.27
C PHE A 110 4.67 -1.08 -4.10
N SER A 111 5.19 -2.31 -4.00
CA SER A 111 6.34 -2.74 -4.76
C SER A 111 5.98 -3.97 -5.59
N TYR A 112 6.61 -4.12 -6.74
CA TYR A 112 6.57 -5.34 -7.55
C TYR A 112 7.69 -6.33 -7.17
N THR A 113 8.55 -5.93 -6.23
CA THR A 113 9.59 -6.78 -5.64
C THR A 113 9.31 -6.99 -4.17
N THR A 114 9.87 -8.05 -3.61
CA THR A 114 9.81 -8.29 -2.17
C THR A 114 10.43 -7.14 -1.40
N LEU A 115 9.71 -6.63 -0.41
CA LEU A 115 10.22 -5.58 0.47
C LEU A 115 11.35 -6.12 1.36
N HIS A 116 12.34 -5.29 1.57
CA HIS A 116 13.51 -5.53 2.42
C HIS A 116 13.51 -4.59 3.63
N GLU A 117 14.51 -4.71 4.50
CA GLU A 117 14.62 -3.89 5.69
C GLU A 117 14.70 -2.39 5.40
N ASP A 118 15.38 -1.99 4.33
CA ASP A 118 15.51 -0.60 3.90
C ASP A 118 14.19 0.02 3.39
N SER A 119 13.24 -0.82 2.97
CA SER A 119 11.90 -0.36 2.56
C SER A 119 11.10 0.25 3.72
N PHE A 120 11.51 0.00 4.96
CA PHE A 120 10.91 0.60 6.16
C PHE A 120 11.55 1.93 6.56
N ILE A 121 12.54 2.43 5.82
CA ILE A 121 13.11 3.75 6.03
C ILE A 121 12.16 4.79 5.40
N GLU A 122 11.57 5.64 6.24
CA GLU A 122 10.72 6.74 5.81
C GLU A 122 11.56 7.93 5.37
N SER A 123 12.52 8.34 6.20
CA SER A 123 13.40 9.47 5.92
C SER A 123 14.74 9.34 6.62
N ILE A 124 15.72 10.06 6.10
CA ILE A 124 17.05 10.17 6.69
C ILE A 124 17.36 11.66 6.89
N THR A 125 17.87 12.00 8.06
CA THR A 125 18.42 13.32 8.35
C THR A 125 19.93 13.23 8.39
N LEU A 126 20.61 13.95 7.51
CA LEU A 126 22.05 14.04 7.39
C LEU A 126 22.44 15.52 7.49
N ASP A 127 23.37 15.86 8.38
CA ASP A 127 23.86 17.25 8.56
C ASP A 127 22.74 18.28 8.73
N GLY A 128 21.61 17.87 9.35
CA GLY A 128 20.43 18.71 9.60
C GLY A 128 19.43 18.78 8.44
N GLU A 129 19.73 18.20 7.28
CA GLU A 129 18.80 18.09 6.15
C GLU A 129 18.05 16.77 6.20
N THR A 130 16.71 16.83 6.11
CA THR A 130 15.86 15.63 6.08
C THR A 130 15.44 15.33 4.65
N ILE A 131 15.71 14.11 4.20
CA ILE A 131 15.40 13.61 2.86
C ILE A 131 14.42 12.44 3.00
N ASP A 132 13.32 12.44 2.24
CA ASP A 132 12.44 11.28 2.13
C ASP A 132 13.18 10.16 1.37
N TYR A 133 13.26 8.98 1.99
CA TYR A 133 14.05 7.89 1.43
C TYR A 133 13.48 7.39 0.09
N SER A 134 12.16 7.49 -0.09
CA SER A 134 11.49 7.09 -1.35
C SER A 134 11.77 8.03 -2.53
N GLU A 135 12.22 9.27 -2.28
CA GLU A 135 12.60 10.22 -3.33
C GLU A 135 14.01 9.97 -3.89
N LEU A 136 14.79 9.15 -3.20
CA LEU A 136 16.12 8.77 -3.65
C LEU A 136 16.05 7.71 -4.75
N ASN A 137 16.92 7.83 -5.75
CA ASN A 137 17.10 6.74 -6.71
C ASN A 137 17.76 5.53 -6.03
N ILE A 138 17.63 4.34 -6.64
CA ILE A 138 18.11 3.07 -6.08
C ILE A 138 19.64 3.11 -5.79
N GLU A 139 20.43 3.79 -6.64
CA GLU A 139 21.89 3.91 -6.42
C GLU A 139 22.18 4.69 -5.15
N ASN A 140 21.49 5.80 -4.92
CA ASN A 140 21.64 6.62 -3.72
C ASN A 140 21.11 5.91 -2.47
N GLN A 141 19.97 5.19 -2.57
CA GLN A 141 19.46 4.37 -1.48
C GLN A 141 20.48 3.32 -1.05
N ASN A 142 21.05 2.57 -2.00
CA ASN A 142 22.08 1.57 -1.75
C ASN A 142 23.35 2.19 -1.17
N LEU A 143 23.76 3.34 -1.69
CA LEU A 143 24.94 4.05 -1.20
C LEU A 143 24.76 4.44 0.26
N ILE A 144 23.67 5.12 0.58
CA ILE A 144 23.35 5.57 1.95
C ILE A 144 23.22 4.38 2.88
N PHE A 145 22.47 3.33 2.48
CA PHE A 145 22.30 2.13 3.30
C PHE A 145 23.65 1.46 3.61
N ASN A 146 24.59 1.46 2.67
CA ASN A 146 25.93 0.91 2.89
C ASN A 146 26.75 1.71 3.91
N TYR A 147 26.55 3.03 4.00
CA TYR A 147 27.27 3.90 4.95
C TYR A 147 26.64 3.93 6.34
N ILE A 148 25.42 3.45 6.52
CA ILE A 148 24.79 3.37 7.85
C ILE A 148 25.60 2.44 8.76
N PRO A 149 25.89 2.84 10.02
CA PRO A 149 26.61 2.01 10.97
C PRO A 149 25.97 0.65 11.20
N ALA A 150 26.78 -0.39 11.43
CA ALA A 150 26.29 -1.77 11.62
C ALA A 150 25.28 -1.90 12.79
N THR A 151 25.47 -1.12 13.85
CA THR A 151 24.54 -1.06 14.98
C THR A 151 23.17 -0.56 14.57
N VAL A 152 23.11 0.50 13.77
CA VAL A 152 21.87 1.08 13.23
C VAL A 152 21.20 0.10 12.26
N LYS A 153 21.97 -0.57 11.39
CA LYS A 153 21.42 -1.64 10.51
C LYS A 153 20.78 -2.77 11.32
N THR A 154 21.38 -3.13 12.45
CA THR A 154 20.80 -4.14 13.35
C THR A 154 19.46 -3.71 13.91
N GLU A 155 19.32 -2.42 14.26
CA GLU A 155 18.04 -1.88 14.73
C GLU A 155 16.99 -1.81 13.62
N ILE A 156 17.38 -1.41 12.40
CA ILE A 156 16.49 -1.41 11.22
C ILE A 156 15.99 -2.84 10.94
N ASN A 157 16.90 -3.83 10.95
CA ASN A 157 16.54 -5.23 10.73
C ASN A 157 15.63 -5.77 11.86
N SER A 158 15.86 -5.36 13.10
CA SER A 158 14.98 -5.73 14.23
C SER A 158 13.57 -5.15 14.05
N PHE A 159 13.48 -3.89 13.66
CA PHE A 159 12.20 -3.23 13.35
C PHE A 159 11.49 -3.92 12.19
N TYR A 160 12.18 -4.19 11.08
CA TYR A 160 11.67 -4.96 9.95
C TYR A 160 11.08 -6.31 10.39
N LYS A 161 11.85 -7.13 11.10
CA LYS A 161 11.40 -8.46 11.57
C LYS A 161 10.18 -8.40 12.49
N GLN A 162 10.07 -7.34 13.27
CA GLN A 162 8.92 -7.13 14.16
C GLN A 162 7.66 -6.78 13.39
N HIS A 163 7.76 -5.95 12.35
CA HIS A 163 6.60 -5.35 11.69
C HIS A 163 6.25 -5.98 10.35
N ILE A 164 7.16 -6.69 9.68
CA ILE A 164 6.91 -7.30 8.37
C ILE A 164 5.72 -8.28 8.40
N LYS A 165 5.51 -8.98 9.50
CA LYS A 165 4.42 -9.94 9.67
C LYS A 165 3.05 -9.28 9.69
N LYS A 166 2.97 -8.01 10.07
CA LYS A 166 1.74 -7.22 10.12
C LYS A 166 1.29 -6.75 8.73
N LEU A 167 2.17 -6.88 7.73
CA LEU A 167 1.84 -6.59 6.33
C LEU A 167 1.16 -7.77 5.63
N LYS A 168 0.71 -8.78 6.38
CA LYS A 168 -0.04 -9.92 5.90
C LYS A 168 -1.50 -9.76 6.32
N ILE A 169 -2.38 -9.51 5.34
CA ILE A 169 -3.81 -9.30 5.57
C ILE A 169 -4.57 -10.61 5.36
N GLU A 170 -5.41 -10.96 6.31
CA GLU A 170 -6.29 -12.14 6.24
C GLU A 170 -7.71 -11.74 5.87
N PHE A 171 -8.36 -12.55 5.07
CA PHE A 171 -9.74 -12.36 4.63
C PHE A 171 -10.42 -13.70 4.35
N LEU A 172 -11.76 -13.71 4.29
CA LEU A 172 -12.53 -14.89 3.98
C LEU A 172 -12.81 -15.00 2.47
N ILE A 173 -12.48 -16.15 1.87
CA ILE A 173 -12.93 -16.52 0.53
C ILE A 173 -13.76 -17.80 0.65
N LYS A 174 -15.02 -17.77 0.23
CA LYS A 174 -15.92 -18.96 0.27
C LYS A 174 -15.94 -19.65 1.63
N GLY A 175 -15.92 -18.85 2.70
CA GLY A 175 -15.89 -19.36 4.08
C GLY A 175 -14.54 -19.93 4.53
N LYS A 176 -13.47 -19.78 3.73
CA LYS A 176 -12.10 -20.18 4.10
C LYS A 176 -11.25 -18.96 4.33
N ILE A 177 -10.44 -18.99 5.38
CA ILE A 177 -9.45 -17.95 5.65
C ILE A 177 -8.38 -18.02 4.55
N SER A 178 -8.15 -16.92 3.92
CA SER A 178 -7.08 -16.69 2.95
C SER A 178 -6.28 -15.47 3.38
N SER A 179 -5.05 -15.36 2.91
CA SER A 179 -4.20 -14.23 3.26
C SER A 179 -3.49 -13.69 2.04
N ILE A 180 -3.24 -12.38 2.06
CA ILE A 180 -2.40 -11.71 1.10
C ILE A 180 -1.24 -11.03 1.80
N ASP A 181 -0.08 -11.11 1.20
CA ASP A 181 1.14 -10.48 1.67
C ASP A 181 1.34 -9.17 0.91
N LEU A 182 1.27 -8.04 1.62
CA LEU A 182 1.45 -6.70 1.04
C LEU A 182 2.91 -6.41 0.65
N THR A 183 3.83 -7.33 0.98
CA THR A 183 5.27 -7.14 0.77
C THR A 183 5.79 -7.66 -0.55
N ASN A 184 4.93 -8.23 -1.38
CA ASN A 184 5.32 -8.86 -2.64
C ASN A 184 4.37 -8.54 -3.80
N GLU A 185 4.72 -9.02 -4.98
CA GLU A 185 3.96 -8.77 -6.21
C GLU A 185 2.53 -9.30 -6.20
N GLN A 186 2.19 -10.25 -5.32
CA GLN A 186 0.84 -10.82 -5.24
C GLN A 186 -0.20 -9.76 -4.89
N ILE A 187 0.20 -8.70 -4.18
CA ILE A 187 -0.69 -7.57 -3.86
C ILE A 187 -1.15 -6.86 -5.13
N ILE A 188 -0.28 -6.72 -6.12
CA ILE A 188 -0.59 -6.04 -7.37
C ILE A 188 -1.60 -6.84 -8.18
N ASP A 189 -1.41 -8.14 -8.29
CA ASP A 189 -2.34 -9.04 -8.98
C ASP A 189 -3.70 -9.07 -8.27
N PHE A 190 -3.70 -9.09 -6.94
CA PHE A 190 -4.92 -9.05 -6.14
C PHE A 190 -5.68 -7.72 -6.33
N LEU A 191 -5.01 -6.57 -6.16
CA LEU A 191 -5.63 -5.25 -6.33
C LEU A 191 -6.15 -5.05 -7.76
N THR A 192 -5.40 -5.50 -8.76
CA THR A 192 -5.82 -5.49 -10.16
C THR A 192 -7.09 -6.33 -10.33
N GLY A 193 -7.11 -7.53 -9.77
CA GLY A 193 -8.25 -8.43 -9.82
C GLY A 193 -9.52 -7.89 -9.16
N ILE A 194 -9.40 -7.14 -8.06
CA ILE A 194 -10.57 -6.56 -7.39
C ILE A 194 -11.07 -5.28 -8.06
N LEU A 195 -10.20 -4.52 -8.71
CA LEU A 195 -10.56 -3.24 -9.35
C LEU A 195 -10.93 -3.40 -10.83
N ILE A 196 -10.58 -4.50 -11.47
CA ILE A 196 -11.06 -4.86 -12.80
C ILE A 196 -12.13 -5.94 -12.66
N PRO A 197 -13.39 -5.69 -13.05
CA PRO A 197 -14.40 -6.74 -13.13
C PRO A 197 -13.98 -7.78 -14.18
N ILE A 198 -13.87 -9.06 -13.80
CA ILE A 198 -13.41 -10.15 -14.70
C ILE A 198 -14.52 -10.56 -15.68
N ASP A 199 -15.77 -10.28 -15.38
CA ASP A 199 -16.90 -10.69 -16.22
C ASP A 199 -17.23 -9.63 -17.26
N GLU A 200 -17.06 -9.96 -18.54
CA GLU A 200 -17.45 -9.09 -19.66
C GLU A 200 -18.94 -8.70 -19.61
N LYS A 201 -19.79 -9.51 -18.98
CA LYS A 201 -21.20 -9.22 -18.77
C LYS A 201 -21.40 -8.05 -17.82
N ILE A 202 -20.58 -7.96 -16.78
CA ILE A 202 -20.56 -6.83 -15.85
C ILE A 202 -20.10 -5.56 -16.58
N TYR A 203 -19.12 -5.66 -17.48
CA TYR A 203 -18.71 -4.56 -18.35
C TYR A 203 -19.86 -4.04 -19.22
N ARG A 204 -20.73 -4.90 -19.73
CA ARG A 204 -21.88 -4.52 -20.56
C ARG A 204 -22.98 -3.88 -19.74
N ASP A 205 -23.24 -4.38 -18.54
CA ASP A 205 -24.31 -3.87 -17.67
C ASP A 205 -23.99 -2.47 -17.12
N TYR A 206 -22.69 -2.14 -16.91
CA TYR A 206 -22.26 -0.79 -16.51
C TYR A 206 -22.30 0.25 -17.64
N VAL A 207 -22.20 -0.15 -18.89
CA VAL A 207 -22.28 0.77 -20.03
C VAL A 207 -23.70 1.33 -20.21
N PHE A 208 -24.72 0.69 -19.64
CA PHE A 208 -26.12 1.11 -19.76
C PHE A 208 -26.66 1.93 -18.58
N ILE A 209 -25.84 2.17 -17.53
CA ILE A 209 -26.24 2.94 -16.34
C ILE A 209 -25.65 4.36 -16.35
N LEU A 210 -24.88 4.72 -17.37
CA LEU A 210 -24.39 6.07 -17.64
C LEU A 210 -25.16 6.69 -18.79
#